data_bf22856b3c8ef81804cf134620c36631
#
_entry.id   bf22856b3c8ef81804cf134620c36631
#
_cell.length_a   1.000
_cell.length_b   1.000
_cell.length_c   1.000
_cell.angle_alpha   90.00
_cell.angle_beta   90.00
_cell.angle_gamma   90.00
#
_symmetry.space_group_name_H-M   'P 1'
#
loop_
_entity.id
_entity.type
_entity.pdbx_description
1 polymer ?
#
loop_
_entity_poly.entity_id
_entity_poly.type
_entity_poly.pdbx_seq_one_letter_code
_entity_poly.pdbx_strand_id
1 'polypeptide(L)'
;MEPITFAIITCSDTRGMKEDTAGAALEALIAENGWTCASHVVVPDERPFIASAIVRACDEQDVDVVLTCGGSGLSLRDVTPEATMDACDRNVPGIAEAMRAHSLAITPYAMLS
;
A
#
# COMPACT_ATOMS: atom_id res chain seq x y z
N MET A 1 16.81 9.65 16.70
CA MET A 1 16.31 9.32 15.35
C MET A 1 14.87 9.77 15.22
N GLU A 2 14.56 10.47 14.16
CA GLU A 2 13.19 10.89 13.89
C GLU A 2 12.33 9.69 13.53
N PRO A 3 11.03 9.70 13.89
CA PRO A 3 10.12 8.61 13.50
C PRO A 3 10.01 8.50 11.98
N ILE A 4 9.88 7.27 11.50
CA ILE A 4 9.61 7.01 10.09
C ILE A 4 8.20 7.51 9.76
N THR A 5 8.04 8.21 8.65
CA THR A 5 6.75 8.73 8.19
C THR A 5 6.17 7.85 7.09
N PHE A 6 4.88 7.60 7.18
CA PHE A 6 4.15 6.73 6.27
C PHE A 6 2.98 7.45 5.62
N ALA A 7 2.65 7.07 4.40
CA ALA A 7 1.36 7.36 3.78
C ALA A 7 0.68 6.02 3.46
N ILE A 8 -0.62 5.94 3.67
CA ILE A 8 -1.43 4.78 3.34
C ILE A 8 -2.36 5.14 2.19
N ILE A 9 -2.36 4.31 1.15
CA ILE A 9 -3.26 4.45 0.02
C ILE A 9 -4.07 3.17 -0.11
N THR A 10 -5.36 3.27 0.16
CA THR A 10 -6.29 2.16 -0.01
C THR A 10 -6.92 2.25 -1.39
N CYS A 11 -6.77 1.21 -2.18
CA CYS A 11 -7.27 1.13 -3.55
C CYS A 11 -8.59 0.35 -3.54
N SER A 12 -9.70 1.03 -3.75
CA SER A 12 -11.03 0.40 -3.72
C SER A 12 -12.06 1.26 -4.45
N ASP A 13 -12.90 0.62 -5.27
CA ASP A 13 -14.01 1.29 -5.95
C ASP A 13 -15.22 1.49 -5.03
N THR A 14 -15.32 0.72 -3.96
CA THR A 14 -16.55 0.63 -3.16
C THR A 14 -16.40 1.05 -1.71
N ARG A 15 -15.19 1.01 -1.14
CA ARG A 15 -14.95 1.35 0.26
C ARG A 15 -14.71 2.83 0.43
N GLY A 16 -15.33 3.41 1.46
CA GLY A 16 -14.93 4.72 1.98
C GLY A 16 -13.97 4.55 3.14
N MET A 17 -13.53 5.66 3.72
CA MET A 17 -12.61 5.65 4.87
C MET A 17 -13.17 4.87 6.07
N LYS A 18 -14.47 4.93 6.29
CA LYS A 18 -15.12 4.25 7.44
C LYS A 18 -15.11 2.73 7.30
N GLU A 19 -15.14 2.21 6.07
CA GLU A 19 -15.16 0.79 5.78
C GLU A 19 -13.77 0.21 5.58
N ASP A 20 -12.74 1.04 5.62
CA ASP A 20 -11.37 0.65 5.35
C ASP A 20 -10.71 0.04 6.60
N THR A 21 -11.04 -1.23 6.86
CA THR A 21 -10.50 -1.95 8.01
C THR A 21 -9.01 -2.28 7.85
N ALA A 22 -8.55 -2.55 6.62
CA ALA A 22 -7.15 -2.83 6.35
C ALA A 22 -6.28 -1.59 6.59
N GLY A 23 -6.71 -0.44 6.08
CA GLY A 23 -6.01 0.82 6.29
C GLY A 23 -5.97 1.21 7.76
N ALA A 24 -7.08 1.01 8.49
CA ALA A 24 -7.14 1.27 9.93
C ALA A 24 -6.16 0.37 10.70
N ALA A 25 -6.03 -0.90 10.31
CA ALA A 25 -5.08 -1.81 10.93
C ALA A 25 -3.64 -1.38 10.69
N LEU A 26 -3.32 -0.88 9.48
CA LEU A 26 -2.01 -0.34 9.17
C LEU A 26 -1.69 0.90 10.00
N GLU A 27 -2.65 1.82 10.15
CA GLU A 27 -2.48 3.00 11.01
C GLU A 27 -2.15 2.60 12.45
N ALA A 28 -2.85 1.61 12.99
CA ALA A 28 -2.62 1.12 14.34
C ALA A 28 -1.20 0.53 14.49
N LEU A 29 -0.75 -0.27 13.52
CA LEU A 29 0.60 -0.86 13.52
C LEU A 29 1.68 0.22 13.44
N ILE A 30 1.48 1.24 12.63
CA ILE A 30 2.40 2.36 12.51
C ILE A 30 2.54 3.06 13.87
N ALA A 31 1.42 3.35 14.51
CA ALA A 31 1.40 4.02 15.81
C ALA A 31 2.06 3.16 16.90
N GLU A 32 1.79 1.87 16.91
CA GLU A 32 2.38 0.92 17.88
C GLU A 32 3.91 0.89 17.79
N ASN A 33 4.47 1.10 16.61
CA ASN A 33 5.92 1.13 16.41
C ASN A 33 6.55 2.49 16.67
N GLY A 34 5.77 3.46 17.12
CA GLY A 34 6.27 4.81 17.37
C GLY A 34 6.52 5.62 16.09
N TRP A 35 5.99 5.18 14.97
CA TRP A 35 6.10 5.86 13.68
C TRP A 35 4.90 6.79 13.44
N THR A 36 4.96 7.58 12.39
CA THR A 36 3.93 8.58 12.07
C THR A 36 3.23 8.26 10.77
N CYS A 37 1.89 8.25 10.80
CA CYS A 37 1.09 8.21 9.57
C CYS A 37 0.76 9.64 9.15
N ALA A 38 1.40 10.11 8.08
CA ALA A 38 1.22 11.48 7.59
C ALA A 38 -0.08 11.65 6.82
N SER A 39 -0.54 10.60 6.12
CA SER A 39 -1.80 10.62 5.37
C SER A 39 -2.35 9.23 5.16
N HIS A 40 -3.65 9.16 5.00
CA HIS A 40 -4.37 7.94 4.64
C HIS A 40 -5.51 8.34 3.69
N VAL A 41 -5.45 7.87 2.47
CA VAL A 41 -6.45 8.18 1.44
C VAL A 41 -7.02 6.89 0.84
N VAL A 42 -8.24 6.99 0.34
CA VAL A 42 -8.88 5.92 -0.44
C VAL A 42 -9.04 6.45 -1.86
N VAL A 43 -8.57 5.67 -2.83
CA VAL A 43 -8.65 6.01 -4.25
C VAL A 43 -9.35 4.88 -5.00
N PRO A 44 -10.00 5.17 -6.15
CA PRO A 44 -10.61 4.12 -6.96
C PRO A 44 -9.55 3.18 -7.55
N ASP A 45 -9.97 1.96 -7.91
CA ASP A 45 -9.12 0.94 -8.54
C ASP A 45 -8.83 1.29 -9.99
N GLU A 46 -8.19 2.42 -10.22
CA GLU A 46 -7.79 2.91 -11.53
C GLU A 46 -6.32 3.29 -11.51
N ARG A 47 -5.58 2.73 -12.44
CA ARG A 47 -4.12 2.84 -12.51
C ARG A 47 -3.59 4.29 -12.42
N PRO A 48 -4.13 5.27 -13.17
CA PRO A 48 -3.62 6.64 -13.07
C PRO A 48 -3.88 7.29 -11.71
N PHE A 49 -5.02 7.01 -11.07
CA PHE A 49 -5.33 7.57 -9.75
C PHE A 49 -4.43 7.00 -8.66
N ILE A 50 -4.14 5.70 -8.72
CA ILE A 50 -3.25 5.05 -7.76
C ILE A 50 -1.83 5.58 -7.93
N ALA A 51 -1.31 5.61 -9.16
CA ALA A 51 0.02 6.11 -9.44
C ALA A 51 0.18 7.57 -9.01
N SER A 52 -0.81 8.40 -9.29
CA SER A 52 -0.81 9.82 -8.89
C SER A 52 -0.79 9.99 -7.38
N ALA A 53 -1.53 9.17 -6.64
CA ALA A 53 -1.54 9.21 -5.18
C ALA A 53 -0.17 8.85 -4.59
N ILE A 54 0.50 7.86 -5.16
CA ILE A 54 1.86 7.46 -4.74
C ILE A 54 2.85 8.60 -4.97
N VAL A 55 2.85 9.18 -6.16
CA VAL A 55 3.74 10.29 -6.51
C VAL A 55 3.51 11.49 -5.60
N ARG A 56 2.25 11.82 -5.31
CA ARG A 56 1.91 12.92 -4.42
C ARG A 56 2.42 12.68 -3.01
N ALA A 57 2.27 11.47 -2.48
CA ALA A 57 2.78 11.12 -1.15
C ALA A 57 4.30 11.27 -1.08
N CYS A 58 5.02 10.86 -2.11
CA CYS A 58 6.48 10.97 -2.16
C CYS A 58 6.96 12.40 -2.35
N ASP A 59 6.38 13.12 -3.32
CA ASP A 59 6.90 14.42 -3.77
C ASP A 59 6.34 15.60 -2.99
N GLU A 60 5.07 15.55 -2.60
CA GLU A 60 4.42 16.66 -1.88
C GLU A 60 4.43 16.49 -0.37
N GLN A 61 4.23 15.27 0.11
CA GLN A 61 4.17 14.97 1.54
C GLN A 61 5.50 14.51 2.11
N ASP A 62 6.45 14.18 1.25
CA ASP A 62 7.81 13.79 1.63
C ASP A 62 7.86 12.70 2.68
N VAL A 63 7.01 11.67 2.52
CA VAL A 63 7.00 10.53 3.43
C VAL A 63 8.14 9.56 3.12
N ASP A 64 8.54 8.80 4.12
CA ASP A 64 9.61 7.81 3.97
C ASP A 64 9.12 6.52 3.31
N VAL A 65 7.87 6.12 3.60
CA VAL A 65 7.29 4.86 3.12
C VAL A 65 5.85 5.09 2.67
N VAL A 66 5.50 4.54 1.53
CA VAL A 66 4.11 4.48 1.06
C VAL A 66 3.65 3.03 1.11
N LEU A 67 2.55 2.77 1.80
CA LEU A 67 1.90 1.46 1.84
C LEU A 67 0.62 1.52 1.03
N THR A 68 0.48 0.61 0.08
CA THR A 68 -0.78 0.44 -0.65
C THR A 68 -1.51 -0.79 -0.15
N CYS A 69 -2.82 -0.76 -0.10
CA CYS A 69 -3.64 -1.93 0.18
C CYS A 69 -4.85 -1.97 -0.75
N GLY A 70 -5.24 -3.18 -1.13
CA GLY A 70 -6.28 -3.41 -2.11
C GLY A 70 -5.76 -3.48 -3.55
N GLY A 71 -6.56 -4.03 -4.44
CA GLY A 71 -6.27 -4.07 -5.87
C GLY A 71 -5.09 -4.95 -6.29
N SER A 72 -4.67 -5.89 -5.45
CA SER A 72 -3.52 -6.75 -5.70
C SER A 72 -3.86 -8.15 -6.19
N GLY A 73 -5.15 -8.44 -6.41
CA GLY A 73 -5.61 -9.74 -6.91
C GLY A 73 -5.43 -9.89 -8.42
N LEU A 74 -6.15 -10.84 -9.00
CA LEU A 74 -5.99 -11.24 -10.39
C LEU A 74 -7.16 -10.81 -11.30
N SER A 75 -8.11 -10.01 -10.79
CA SER A 75 -9.20 -9.50 -11.63
C SER A 75 -8.75 -8.32 -12.47
N LEU A 76 -9.55 -7.97 -13.49
CA LEU A 76 -9.22 -6.85 -14.38
C LEU A 76 -9.18 -5.50 -13.66
N ARG A 77 -9.89 -5.36 -12.55
CA ARG A 77 -9.87 -4.13 -11.74
C ARG A 77 -8.72 -4.08 -10.75
N ASP A 78 -7.99 -5.18 -10.58
CA ASP A 78 -6.84 -5.24 -9.67
C ASP A 78 -5.59 -4.77 -10.41
N VAL A 79 -5.28 -3.48 -10.29
CA VAL A 79 -4.19 -2.82 -11.03
C VAL A 79 -3.15 -2.15 -10.13
N THR A 80 -3.21 -2.40 -8.82
CA THR A 80 -2.29 -1.78 -7.86
C THR A 80 -0.82 -2.11 -8.13
N PRO A 81 -0.43 -3.36 -8.45
CA PRO A 81 0.96 -3.65 -8.77
C PRO A 81 1.47 -2.86 -9.97
N GLU A 82 0.67 -2.78 -11.05
CA GLU A 82 1.03 -2.05 -12.26
C GLU A 82 1.14 -0.54 -12.01
N ALA A 83 0.20 0.02 -11.25
CA ALA A 83 0.22 1.43 -10.88
C ALA A 83 1.43 1.77 -10.01
N THR A 84 1.80 0.86 -9.11
CA THR A 84 2.97 1.02 -8.25
C THR A 84 4.24 1.03 -9.10
N MET A 85 4.35 0.13 -10.06
CA MET A 85 5.49 0.10 -10.99
C MET A 85 5.57 1.38 -11.82
N ASP A 86 4.44 1.95 -12.22
CA ASP A 86 4.41 3.22 -12.96
C ASP A 86 5.01 4.37 -12.15
N ALA A 87 4.81 4.37 -10.84
CA ALA A 87 5.26 5.44 -9.95
C ALA A 87 6.70 5.23 -9.44
N CYS A 88 7.19 4.00 -9.46
CA CYS A 88 8.47 3.63 -8.87
C CYS A 88 9.59 3.59 -9.90
N ASP A 89 10.79 4.00 -9.48
CA ASP A 89 11.97 3.97 -10.33
C ASP A 89 12.64 2.60 -10.37
N ARG A 90 12.47 1.82 -9.31
CA ARG A 90 13.20 0.56 -9.14
C ARG A 90 12.40 -0.46 -8.36
N ASN A 91 12.45 -1.71 -8.81
CA ASN A 91 11.87 -2.84 -8.09
C ASN A 91 12.90 -3.40 -7.10
N VAL A 92 12.45 -3.71 -5.88
CA VAL A 92 13.27 -4.37 -4.85
C VAL A 92 12.53 -5.67 -4.45
N PRO A 93 12.71 -6.76 -5.23
CA PRO A 93 11.89 -7.96 -5.06
C PRO A 93 12.10 -8.69 -3.74
N GLY A 94 13.24 -8.51 -3.09
CA GLY A 94 13.54 -9.21 -1.83
C GLY A 94 12.54 -8.94 -0.71
N ILE A 95 11.99 -7.72 -0.63
CA ILE A 95 10.98 -7.38 0.37
C ILE A 95 9.70 -8.18 0.12
N ALA A 96 9.22 -8.20 -1.12
CA ALA A 96 8.03 -8.96 -1.50
C ALA A 96 8.23 -10.47 -1.32
N GLU A 97 9.42 -10.98 -1.63
CA GLU A 97 9.77 -12.39 -1.40
C GLU A 97 9.70 -12.76 0.08
N ALA A 98 10.22 -11.93 0.94
CA ALA A 98 10.18 -12.16 2.39
C ALA A 98 8.74 -12.15 2.91
N MET A 99 7.93 -11.21 2.44
CA MET A 99 6.50 -11.13 2.80
C MET A 99 5.76 -12.39 2.36
N ARG A 100 5.99 -12.84 1.12
CA ARG A 100 5.35 -14.06 0.61
C ARG A 100 5.80 -15.31 1.36
N ALA A 101 7.08 -15.42 1.67
CA ALA A 101 7.62 -16.55 2.45
C ALA A 101 6.95 -16.65 3.82
N HIS A 102 6.78 -15.52 4.51
CA HIS A 102 6.07 -15.47 5.79
C HIS A 102 4.61 -15.90 5.62
N SER A 103 3.93 -15.39 4.61
CA SER A 103 2.51 -15.68 4.36
C SER A 103 2.27 -17.12 3.91
N LEU A 104 3.22 -17.74 3.17
CA LEU A 104 3.11 -19.13 2.75
C LEU A 104 3.08 -20.12 3.92
N ALA A 105 3.67 -19.76 5.06
CA ALA A 105 3.56 -20.56 6.27
C ALA A 105 2.13 -20.58 6.84
N ILE A 106 1.31 -19.61 6.46
CA ILE A 106 -0.08 -19.45 6.93
C ILE A 106 -1.06 -19.99 5.88
N THR A 107 -0.86 -19.66 4.61
CA THR A 107 -1.75 -20.08 3.52
C THR A 107 -1.00 -20.25 2.19
N PRO A 108 -1.31 -21.33 1.42
CA PRO A 108 -0.72 -21.50 0.08
C PRO A 108 -1.18 -20.43 -0.92
N TYR A 109 -2.28 -19.72 -0.65
CA TYR A 109 -2.76 -18.65 -1.53
C TYR A 109 -1.80 -17.46 -1.60
N ALA A 110 -0.85 -17.36 -0.68
CA ALA A 110 0.17 -16.32 -0.71
C ALA A 110 0.98 -16.30 -2.01
N MET A 111 1.08 -17.44 -2.72
CA MET A 111 1.78 -17.49 -4.01
C MET A 111 1.07 -16.70 -5.13
N LEU A 112 -0.19 -16.29 -4.90
CA LEU A 112 -0.96 -15.50 -5.86
C LEU A 112 -0.75 -13.99 -5.70
N SER A 113 0.04 -13.57 -4.74
CA SER A 113 0.30 -12.15 -4.51
C SER A 113 1.52 -11.64 -5.27
#